data_71fb0254b5cfe45a05b5611df4d9f9de
#
_entry.id   71fb0254b5cfe45a05b5611df4d9f9de
#
_cell.length_a   1.000
_cell.length_b   1.000
_cell.length_c   1.000
_cell.angle_alpha   90.00
_cell.angle_beta   90.00
_cell.angle_gamma   90.00
#
_symmetry.space_group_name_H-M   'P 1'
#
loop_
_entity.id
_entity.type
_entity.pdbx_description
1 polymer ?
#
loop_
_entity_poly.entity_id
_entity_poly.type
_entity_poly.pdbx_seq_one_letter_code
_entity_poly.pdbx_strand_id
1 'polypeptide(L)'
;MGDGGLPKILSIKGDDKKAAYLRNLYRTVYLSDIYERYEIENKAEFEELVRILASSVGSPVNPTNLANTFKSVKKLNNITDKTIEAYIGYLENAYMIEKADRYDIKGRKYIGTTPKYYFKDLGLRNAILSFRQTEENHLMENVVYNEMRYRGFLVDVGNVNIRVKTEEGKWQRVTLEVDFVCNLGSRRYYLQSAYRLPDEEKMQQEKRSLQQIGDSFKKIVIVGERMKLRRDDNGIVQMGIYEFLTYSELIDA
;
A
#
# COMPACT_ATOMS: atom_id res chain seq x y z
N MET A 1 -4.87 13.18 6.11
CA MET A 1 -4.23 11.85 6.11
C MET A 1 -3.22 11.64 7.26
N GLY A 2 -2.69 12.70 7.89
CA GLY A 2 -1.62 12.60 8.87
C GLY A 2 -1.95 11.92 10.20
N ASP A 3 -3.19 12.05 10.67
CA ASP A 3 -3.60 11.63 12.02
C ASP A 3 -4.18 10.21 12.10
N GLY A 4 -4.38 9.54 10.96
CA GLY A 4 -5.01 8.22 10.89
C GLY A 4 -6.53 8.25 11.07
N GLY A 5 -7.11 7.07 11.30
CA GLY A 5 -8.56 6.84 11.42
C GLY A 5 -9.02 6.35 12.79
N LEU A 6 -8.15 6.33 13.81
CA LEU A 6 -8.53 5.86 15.14
C LEU A 6 -9.56 6.80 15.79
N PRO A 7 -10.72 6.29 16.28
CA PRO A 7 -11.82 7.12 16.77
C PRO A 7 -11.40 8.12 17.86
N LYS A 8 -10.49 7.73 18.75
CA LYS A 8 -10.01 8.59 19.85
C LYS A 8 -9.35 9.87 19.37
N ILE A 9 -8.70 9.84 18.20
CA ILE A 9 -8.02 11.01 17.60
C ILE A 9 -9.00 12.17 17.36
N LEU A 10 -10.24 11.88 16.99
CA LEU A 10 -11.27 12.91 16.75
C LEU A 10 -11.58 13.74 18.01
N SER A 11 -11.41 13.16 19.20
CA SER A 11 -11.66 13.84 20.48
C SER A 11 -10.45 14.63 21.03
N ILE A 12 -9.26 14.44 20.42
CA ILE A 12 -8.03 15.10 20.89
C ILE A 12 -7.83 16.41 20.13
N LYS A 13 -7.72 17.52 20.86
CA LYS A 13 -7.45 18.84 20.28
C LYS A 13 -5.94 19.13 20.28
N GLY A 14 -5.42 19.55 19.14
CA GLY A 14 -4.02 19.93 18.92
C GLY A 14 -3.15 18.77 18.41
N ASP A 15 -2.36 19.08 17.37
CA ASP A 15 -1.58 18.07 16.63
C ASP A 15 -0.48 17.43 17.50
N ASP A 16 0.16 18.21 18.38
CA ASP A 16 1.15 17.69 19.32
C ASP A 16 0.57 16.63 20.26
N LYS A 17 -0.68 16.87 20.75
CA LYS A 17 -1.35 15.93 21.64
C LYS A 17 -1.78 14.67 20.90
N LYS A 18 -2.25 14.80 19.67
CA LYS A 18 -2.54 13.65 18.80
C LYS A 18 -1.29 12.82 18.52
N ALA A 19 -0.20 13.48 18.15
CA ALA A 19 1.08 12.84 17.91
C ALA A 19 1.62 12.13 19.17
N ALA A 20 1.50 12.77 20.34
CA ALA A 20 1.88 12.14 21.61
C ALA A 20 1.02 10.92 21.94
N TYR A 21 -0.30 11.00 21.74
CA TYR A 21 -1.21 9.89 21.92
C TYR A 21 -0.87 8.71 21.02
N LEU A 22 -0.64 8.93 19.71
CA LEU A 22 -0.30 7.89 18.75
C LEU A 22 1.04 7.21 19.06
N ARG A 23 2.07 8.00 19.44
CA ARG A 23 3.35 7.44 19.88
C ARG A 23 3.22 6.59 21.14
N ASN A 24 2.43 7.06 22.11
CA ASN A 24 2.20 6.31 23.33
C ASN A 24 1.44 5.00 23.04
N LEU A 25 0.37 5.07 22.24
CA LEU A 25 -0.42 3.90 21.83
C LEU A 25 0.45 2.86 21.12
N TYR A 26 1.30 3.28 20.20
CA TYR A 26 2.24 2.40 19.51
C TYR A 26 3.16 1.68 20.49
N ARG A 27 3.76 2.43 21.44
CA ARG A 27 4.74 1.88 22.38
C ARG A 27 4.12 1.00 23.46
N THR A 28 3.04 1.48 24.09
CA THR A 28 2.50 0.86 25.29
C THR A 28 1.43 -0.20 25.02
N VAL A 29 0.82 -0.17 23.84
CA VAL A 29 -0.18 -1.16 23.47
C VAL A 29 0.40 -2.12 22.44
N TYR A 30 0.74 -1.62 21.24
CA TYR A 30 1.16 -2.50 20.15
C TYR A 30 2.50 -3.20 20.43
N LEU A 31 3.56 -2.44 20.73
CA LEU A 31 4.88 -3.05 20.95
C LEU A 31 4.90 -3.94 22.19
N SER A 32 4.30 -3.51 23.32
CA SER A 32 4.27 -4.32 24.54
C SER A 32 3.53 -5.64 24.32
N ASP A 33 2.34 -5.60 23.71
CA ASP A 33 1.56 -6.82 23.41
C ASP A 33 2.35 -7.78 22.49
N ILE A 34 2.98 -7.26 21.43
CA ILE A 34 3.78 -8.09 20.52
C ILE A 34 4.99 -8.69 21.24
N TYR A 35 5.70 -7.91 22.06
CA TYR A 35 6.87 -8.41 22.78
C TYR A 35 6.51 -9.51 23.79
N GLU A 36 5.42 -9.35 24.51
CA GLU A 36 4.95 -10.33 25.49
C GLU A 36 4.41 -11.59 24.82
N ARG A 37 3.61 -11.43 23.76
CA ARG A 37 2.96 -12.53 23.04
C ARG A 37 3.93 -13.44 22.31
N TYR A 38 4.99 -12.87 21.74
CA TYR A 38 5.95 -13.59 20.89
C TYR A 38 7.35 -13.70 21.49
N GLU A 39 7.52 -13.30 22.76
CA GLU A 39 8.78 -13.39 23.51
C GLU A 39 9.99 -12.85 22.72
N ILE A 40 9.81 -11.65 22.10
CA ILE A 40 10.82 -11.08 21.22
C ILE A 40 12.05 -10.64 22.02
N GLU A 41 13.17 -11.34 21.81
CA GLU A 41 14.46 -11.03 22.43
C GLU A 41 15.14 -9.84 21.74
N ASN A 42 15.15 -9.82 20.40
CA ASN A 42 15.82 -8.80 19.58
C ASN A 42 14.88 -7.60 19.29
N LYS A 43 14.51 -6.87 20.36
CA LYS A 43 13.53 -5.76 20.28
C LYS A 43 13.99 -4.62 19.37
N ALA A 44 15.28 -4.28 19.40
CA ALA A 44 15.83 -3.20 18.59
C ALA A 44 15.74 -3.51 17.08
N GLU A 45 16.02 -4.73 16.70
CA GLU A 45 15.93 -5.22 15.33
C GLU A 45 14.47 -5.28 14.85
N PHE A 46 13.58 -5.73 15.74
CA PHE A 46 12.14 -5.70 15.45
C PHE A 46 11.63 -4.27 15.20
N GLU A 47 11.97 -3.32 16.08
CA GLU A 47 11.58 -1.92 15.90
C GLU A 47 12.17 -1.30 14.63
N GLU A 48 13.40 -1.69 14.27
CA GLU A 48 14.02 -1.22 13.02
C GLU A 48 13.27 -1.78 11.81
N LEU A 49 12.89 -3.06 11.81
CA LEU A 49 12.06 -3.64 10.76
C LEU A 49 10.73 -2.88 10.64
N VAL A 50 10.07 -2.59 11.76
CA VAL A 50 8.82 -1.82 11.76
C VAL A 50 9.02 -0.44 11.12
N ARG A 51 10.14 0.25 11.41
CA ARG A 51 10.47 1.54 10.79
C ARG A 51 10.72 1.42 9.28
N ILE A 52 11.43 0.36 8.86
CA ILE A 52 11.67 0.10 7.44
C ILE A 52 10.33 -0.11 6.71
N LEU A 53 9.45 -0.97 7.24
CA LEU A 53 8.13 -1.20 6.66
C LEU A 53 7.28 0.09 6.63
N ALA A 54 7.34 0.90 7.69
CA ALA A 54 6.63 2.18 7.74
C ALA A 54 7.17 3.18 6.71
N SER A 55 8.48 3.19 6.47
CA SER A 55 9.11 4.08 5.48
C SER A 55 8.94 3.61 4.04
N SER A 56 8.66 2.32 3.82
CA SER A 56 8.49 1.71 2.50
C SER A 56 7.07 1.24 2.23
N VAL A 57 6.07 1.87 2.87
CA VAL A 57 4.66 1.54 2.65
C VAL A 57 4.31 1.62 1.15
N GLY A 58 3.57 0.63 0.64
CA GLY A 58 3.26 0.54 -0.80
C GLY A 58 4.42 0.10 -1.69
N SER A 59 5.61 -0.16 -1.14
CA SER A 59 6.74 -0.71 -1.90
C SER A 59 6.85 -2.23 -1.75
N PRO A 60 7.41 -2.94 -2.75
CA PRO A 60 7.65 -4.37 -2.64
C PRO A 60 8.61 -4.72 -1.50
N VAL A 61 8.25 -5.69 -0.67
CA VAL A 61 9.06 -6.14 0.46
C VAL A 61 9.60 -7.54 0.23
N ASN A 62 10.92 -7.68 0.24
CA ASN A 62 11.60 -8.97 0.12
C ASN A 62 12.33 -9.31 1.43
N PRO A 63 11.89 -10.33 2.20
CA PRO A 63 12.50 -10.70 3.48
C PRO A 63 13.99 -11.03 3.37
N THR A 64 14.42 -11.71 2.31
CA THR A 64 15.82 -12.06 2.09
C THR A 64 16.69 -10.81 1.88
N ASN A 65 16.21 -9.84 1.09
CA ASN A 65 16.91 -8.57 0.88
C ASN A 65 17.00 -7.77 2.19
N LEU A 66 15.93 -7.76 2.98
CA LEU A 66 15.92 -7.11 4.30
C LEU A 66 16.94 -7.78 5.24
N ALA A 67 16.93 -9.12 5.34
CA ALA A 67 17.90 -9.84 6.16
C ALA A 67 19.36 -9.55 5.73
N ASN A 68 19.63 -9.50 4.43
CA ASN A 68 20.94 -9.12 3.91
C ASN A 68 21.32 -7.67 4.27
N THR A 69 20.37 -6.75 4.27
CA THR A 69 20.59 -5.36 4.71
C THR A 69 20.91 -5.29 6.20
N PHE A 70 20.20 -6.03 7.03
CA PHE A 70 20.52 -6.13 8.47
C PHE A 70 21.93 -6.67 8.71
N LYS A 71 22.34 -7.70 7.98
CA LYS A 71 23.69 -8.27 8.08
C LYS A 71 24.79 -7.31 7.63
N SER A 72 24.63 -6.69 6.46
CA SER A 72 25.67 -5.86 5.84
C SER A 72 25.80 -4.49 6.51
N VAL A 73 24.68 -3.82 6.80
CA VAL A 73 24.67 -2.45 7.32
C VAL A 73 24.78 -2.41 8.85
N LYS A 74 24.08 -3.31 9.54
CA LYS A 74 24.02 -3.33 11.00
C LYS A 74 24.98 -4.35 11.63
N LYS A 75 25.65 -5.17 10.85
CA LYS A 75 26.52 -6.28 11.30
C LYS A 75 25.82 -7.28 12.23
N LEU A 76 24.50 -7.46 12.03
CA LEU A 76 23.65 -8.33 12.82
C LEU A 76 23.53 -9.70 12.13
N ASN A 77 24.39 -10.63 12.51
CA ASN A 77 24.46 -11.95 11.87
C ASN A 77 23.29 -12.88 12.28
N ASN A 78 22.54 -12.51 13.31
CA ASN A 78 21.47 -13.36 13.90
C ASN A 78 20.13 -13.19 13.21
N ILE A 79 19.96 -12.19 12.32
CA ILE A 79 18.72 -11.93 11.62
C ILE A 79 18.71 -12.68 10.29
N THR A 80 17.80 -13.64 10.18
CA THR A 80 17.59 -14.45 8.97
C THR A 80 16.33 -13.97 8.24
N ASP A 81 16.15 -14.41 6.98
CA ASP A 81 14.92 -14.21 6.22
C ASP A 81 13.70 -14.78 6.95
N LYS A 82 13.84 -15.97 7.57
CA LYS A 82 12.78 -16.58 8.40
C LYS A 82 12.44 -15.72 9.62
N THR A 83 13.43 -15.07 10.24
CA THR A 83 13.20 -14.14 11.36
C THR A 83 12.42 -12.92 10.88
N ILE A 84 12.77 -12.36 9.72
CA ILE A 84 12.05 -11.24 9.12
C ILE A 84 10.60 -11.64 8.77
N GLU A 85 10.40 -12.81 8.17
CA GLU A 85 9.06 -13.34 7.87
C GLU A 85 8.22 -13.52 9.13
N ALA A 86 8.79 -14.08 10.21
CA ALA A 86 8.11 -14.23 11.50
C ALA A 86 7.71 -12.86 12.07
N TYR A 87 8.60 -11.88 12.06
CA TYR A 87 8.34 -10.54 12.57
C TYR A 87 7.25 -9.83 11.77
N ILE A 88 7.25 -9.97 10.45
CA ILE A 88 6.16 -9.48 9.59
C ILE A 88 4.84 -10.14 9.98
N GLY A 89 4.82 -11.46 10.17
CA GLY A 89 3.64 -12.20 10.61
C GLY A 89 3.11 -11.73 11.97
N TYR A 90 3.99 -11.34 12.90
CA TYR A 90 3.56 -10.77 14.18
C TYR A 90 2.85 -9.42 14.03
N LEU A 91 3.34 -8.58 13.11
CA LEU A 91 2.70 -7.30 12.77
C LEU A 91 1.35 -7.49 12.08
N GLU A 92 1.22 -8.50 11.21
CA GLU A 92 -0.06 -8.86 10.58
C GLU A 92 -1.07 -9.36 11.62
N ASN A 93 -0.65 -10.26 12.52
CA ASN A 93 -1.48 -10.78 13.61
C ASN A 93 -1.90 -9.71 14.61
N ALA A 94 -1.08 -8.67 14.79
CA ALA A 94 -1.43 -7.49 15.61
C ALA A 94 -2.28 -6.45 14.85
N TYR A 95 -2.70 -6.74 13.63
CA TYR A 95 -3.47 -5.83 12.77
C TYR A 95 -2.79 -4.46 12.54
N MET A 96 -1.46 -4.40 12.61
CA MET A 96 -0.72 -3.18 12.29
C MET A 96 -0.56 -3.00 10.79
N ILE A 97 -0.27 -4.09 10.09
CA ILE A 97 -0.12 -4.12 8.63
C ILE A 97 -0.98 -5.21 8.01
N GLU A 98 -1.18 -5.11 6.73
CA GLU A 98 -1.82 -6.16 5.92
C GLU A 98 -1.06 -6.35 4.63
N LYS A 99 -0.94 -7.61 4.23
CA LYS A 99 -0.28 -8.05 3.01
C LYS A 99 -1.19 -7.89 1.81
N ALA A 100 -0.66 -7.38 0.70
CA ALA A 100 -1.25 -7.44 -0.63
C ALA A 100 -0.37 -8.31 -1.54
N ASP A 101 -0.92 -9.44 -1.98
CA ASP A 101 -0.21 -10.36 -2.86
C ASP A 101 -0.19 -9.86 -4.30
N ARG A 102 0.73 -10.39 -5.11
CA ARG A 102 0.81 -10.02 -6.53
C ARG A 102 0.00 -10.97 -7.40
N TYR A 103 -0.81 -10.39 -8.27
CA TYR A 103 -1.71 -11.08 -9.18
C TYR A 103 -1.39 -10.73 -10.64
N ASP A 104 -1.08 -11.75 -11.45
CA ASP A 104 -0.94 -11.61 -12.92
C ASP A 104 -2.34 -11.52 -13.53
N ILE A 105 -2.70 -10.32 -13.97
CA ILE A 105 -4.04 -10.02 -14.51
C ILE A 105 -4.29 -10.82 -15.79
N LYS A 106 -3.31 -10.89 -16.70
CA LYS A 106 -3.45 -11.62 -17.97
C LYS A 106 -3.35 -13.13 -17.77
N GLY A 107 -2.45 -13.58 -16.89
CA GLY A 107 -2.28 -14.99 -16.56
C GLY A 107 -3.34 -15.54 -15.61
N ARG A 108 -4.14 -14.67 -14.98
CA ARG A 108 -5.20 -15.01 -14.00
C ARG A 108 -4.71 -15.91 -12.86
N LYS A 109 -3.54 -15.59 -12.32
CA LYS A 109 -2.91 -16.39 -11.25
C LYS A 109 -2.10 -15.52 -10.29
N TYR A 110 -1.96 -15.97 -9.06
CA TYR A 110 -1.02 -15.38 -8.12
C TYR A 110 0.41 -15.61 -8.56
N ILE A 111 1.24 -14.63 -8.32
CA ILE A 111 2.67 -14.68 -8.61
C ILE A 111 3.37 -14.73 -7.25
N GLY A 112 4.12 -15.78 -6.97
CA GLY A 112 4.90 -15.92 -5.74
C GLY A 112 6.12 -14.98 -5.70
N THR A 113 5.86 -13.67 -5.91
CA THR A 113 6.88 -12.61 -5.87
C THR A 113 6.64 -11.71 -4.66
N THR A 114 7.54 -10.75 -4.46
CA THR A 114 7.54 -9.82 -3.34
C THR A 114 6.21 -9.07 -3.18
N PRO A 115 5.46 -9.29 -2.08
CA PRO A 115 4.23 -8.59 -1.79
C PRO A 115 4.48 -7.13 -1.41
N LYS A 116 3.40 -6.35 -1.33
CA LYS A 116 3.39 -5.04 -0.66
C LYS A 116 2.72 -5.17 0.71
N TYR A 117 3.03 -4.23 1.62
CA TYR A 117 2.38 -4.15 2.92
C TYR A 117 1.81 -2.75 3.13
N TYR A 118 0.59 -2.71 3.65
CA TYR A 118 -0.14 -1.47 3.95
C TYR A 118 -0.45 -1.41 5.43
N PHE A 119 -0.29 -0.23 6.02
CA PHE A 119 -0.64 0.00 7.42
C PHE A 119 -2.15 0.14 7.57
N LYS A 120 -2.73 -0.50 8.58
CA LYS A 120 -4.16 -0.37 8.89
C LYS A 120 -4.54 1.02 9.37
N ASP A 121 -3.61 1.71 10.04
CA ASP A 121 -3.78 3.09 10.48
C ASP A 121 -2.55 3.93 10.12
N LEU A 122 -2.77 4.99 9.36
CA LEU A 122 -1.69 5.89 8.91
C LEU A 122 -1.18 6.80 10.02
N GLY A 123 -1.99 7.08 11.04
CA GLY A 123 -1.54 7.84 12.21
C GLY A 123 -0.50 7.05 13.01
N LEU A 124 -0.71 5.75 13.20
CA LEU A 124 0.29 4.86 13.81
C LEU A 124 1.55 4.78 12.94
N ARG A 125 1.41 4.58 11.62
CA ARG A 125 2.55 4.60 10.68
C ARG A 125 3.36 5.89 10.81
N ASN A 126 2.71 7.03 10.85
CA ASN A 126 3.37 8.33 10.96
C ASN A 126 4.02 8.52 12.34
N ALA A 127 3.38 8.02 13.40
CA ALA A 127 3.95 8.04 14.76
C ALA A 127 5.26 7.24 14.86
N ILE A 128 5.34 6.06 14.21
CA ILE A 128 6.54 5.24 14.11
C ILE A 128 7.70 6.03 13.46
N LEU A 129 7.41 6.82 12.46
CA LEU A 129 8.38 7.68 11.74
C LEU A 129 8.52 9.07 12.36
N SER A 130 7.96 9.30 13.54
CA SER A 130 7.99 10.60 14.22
C SER A 130 7.43 11.75 13.36
N PHE A 131 6.47 11.46 12.49
CA PHE A 131 5.83 12.40 11.55
C PHE A 131 6.79 13.10 10.59
N ARG A 132 7.94 12.49 10.27
CA ARG A 132 8.99 13.10 9.44
C ARG A 132 8.89 12.77 7.95
N GLN A 133 8.14 11.73 7.58
CA GLN A 133 8.00 11.28 6.19
C GLN A 133 6.54 11.39 5.75
N THR A 134 6.30 12.25 4.78
CA THR A 134 4.98 12.50 4.18
C THR A 134 5.04 12.26 2.68
N GLU A 135 5.31 11.02 2.29
CA GLU A 135 5.26 10.62 0.88
C GLU A 135 3.78 10.49 0.46
N GLU A 136 3.21 11.60 0.01
CA GLU A 136 1.78 11.76 -0.26
C GLU A 136 1.21 10.70 -1.19
N ASN A 137 2.00 10.28 -2.21
CA ASN A 137 1.59 9.22 -3.14
C ASN A 137 1.36 7.88 -2.41
N HIS A 138 2.34 7.43 -1.63
CA HIS A 138 2.25 6.16 -0.89
C HIS A 138 1.19 6.21 0.22
N LEU A 139 1.02 7.37 0.87
CA LEU A 139 -0.04 7.54 1.86
C LEU A 139 -1.42 7.45 1.22
N MET A 140 -1.61 8.06 0.05
CA MET A 140 -2.87 7.98 -0.67
C MET A 140 -3.15 6.55 -1.17
N GLU A 141 -2.14 5.87 -1.69
CA GLU A 141 -2.22 4.46 -2.09
C GLU A 141 -2.68 3.61 -0.90
N ASN A 142 -2.09 3.80 0.29
CA ASN A 142 -2.51 3.09 1.50
C ASN A 142 -3.96 3.43 1.92
N VAL A 143 -4.40 4.69 1.78
CA VAL A 143 -5.80 5.07 2.04
C VAL A 143 -6.75 4.33 1.11
N VAL A 144 -6.45 4.28 -0.20
CA VAL A 144 -7.26 3.57 -1.19
C VAL A 144 -7.31 2.07 -0.87
N TYR A 145 -6.17 1.46 -0.52
CA TYR A 145 -6.12 0.07 -0.06
C TYR A 145 -7.07 -0.17 1.12
N ASN A 146 -6.92 0.61 2.19
CA ASN A 146 -7.73 0.45 3.41
C ASN A 146 -9.21 0.65 3.13
N GLU A 147 -9.59 1.61 2.30
CA GLU A 147 -10.98 1.86 1.93
C GLU A 147 -11.58 0.67 1.17
N MET A 148 -10.87 0.10 0.20
CA MET A 148 -11.35 -1.08 -0.51
C MET A 148 -11.47 -2.31 0.40
N ARG A 149 -10.53 -2.48 1.33
CA ARG A 149 -10.62 -3.52 2.37
C ARG A 149 -11.82 -3.30 3.29
N TYR A 150 -12.08 -2.05 3.71
CA TYR A 150 -13.24 -1.68 4.52
C TYR A 150 -14.57 -1.98 3.80
N ARG A 151 -14.64 -1.75 2.49
CA ARG A 151 -15.79 -2.11 1.64
C ARG A 151 -15.92 -3.62 1.39
N GLY A 152 -15.05 -4.45 1.98
CA GLY A 152 -15.11 -5.91 1.93
C GLY A 152 -14.43 -6.55 0.73
N PHE A 153 -13.70 -5.79 -0.10
CA PHE A 153 -12.98 -6.36 -1.24
C PHE A 153 -11.72 -7.12 -0.79
N LEU A 154 -11.41 -8.19 -1.49
CA LEU A 154 -10.06 -8.76 -1.53
C LEU A 154 -9.23 -7.86 -2.46
N VAL A 155 -8.08 -7.41 -1.98
CA VAL A 155 -7.25 -6.42 -2.68
C VAL A 155 -5.85 -6.98 -2.89
N ASP A 156 -5.46 -7.12 -4.14
CA ASP A 156 -4.16 -7.60 -4.59
C ASP A 156 -3.46 -6.49 -5.40
N VAL A 157 -2.14 -6.59 -5.55
CA VAL A 157 -1.36 -5.75 -6.47
C VAL A 157 -1.36 -6.39 -7.86
N GLY A 158 -1.79 -5.65 -8.87
CA GLY A 158 -1.91 -6.16 -10.23
C GLY A 158 -0.59 -6.08 -11.02
N ASN A 159 -0.30 -7.11 -11.80
CA ASN A 159 0.79 -7.11 -12.77
C ASN A 159 0.24 -7.37 -14.18
N VAL A 160 0.65 -6.54 -15.14
CA VAL A 160 0.31 -6.68 -16.56
C VAL A 160 1.58 -6.84 -17.37
N ASN A 161 1.81 -8.01 -17.92
CA ASN A 161 2.96 -8.27 -18.77
C ASN A 161 2.67 -7.84 -20.22
N ILE A 162 3.53 -6.97 -20.77
CA ILE A 162 3.49 -6.50 -22.15
C ILE A 162 4.81 -6.79 -22.87
N ARG A 163 4.78 -6.76 -24.19
CA ARG A 163 5.98 -6.77 -25.02
C ARG A 163 6.14 -5.40 -25.66
N VAL A 164 7.31 -4.81 -25.51
CA VAL A 164 7.67 -3.53 -26.14
C VAL A 164 8.87 -3.76 -27.04
N LYS A 165 8.92 -3.01 -28.15
CA LYS A 165 10.07 -3.04 -29.05
C LYS A 165 11.08 -2.01 -28.56
N THR A 166 12.32 -2.41 -28.34
CA THR A 166 13.41 -1.50 -27.97
C THR A 166 13.84 -0.65 -29.18
N GLU A 167 14.60 0.40 -28.96
CA GLU A 167 15.19 1.22 -30.04
C GLU A 167 16.05 0.39 -31.00
N GLU A 168 16.69 -0.67 -30.50
CA GLU A 168 17.45 -1.63 -31.31
C GLU A 168 16.57 -2.62 -32.09
N GLY A 169 15.25 -2.50 -32.03
CA GLY A 169 14.30 -3.38 -32.72
C GLY A 169 14.04 -4.73 -32.06
N LYS A 170 14.61 -5.01 -30.89
CA LYS A 170 14.39 -6.26 -30.14
C LYS A 170 13.13 -6.19 -29.30
N TRP A 171 12.42 -7.31 -29.15
CA TRP A 171 11.27 -7.43 -28.27
C TRP A 171 11.73 -7.67 -26.83
N GLN A 172 11.31 -6.79 -25.92
CA GLN A 172 11.52 -6.91 -24.48
C GLN A 172 10.20 -7.10 -23.74
N ARG A 173 10.18 -7.99 -22.75
CA ARG A 173 9.05 -8.11 -21.81
C ARG A 173 9.18 -7.04 -20.74
N VAL A 174 8.10 -6.27 -20.54
CA VAL A 174 7.97 -5.27 -19.49
C VAL A 174 6.75 -5.63 -18.64
N THR A 175 6.89 -5.55 -17.34
CA THR A 175 5.78 -5.69 -16.38
C THR A 175 5.34 -4.31 -15.95
N LEU A 176 4.06 -3.99 -16.20
CA LEU A 176 3.40 -2.80 -15.68
C LEU A 176 2.66 -3.18 -14.40
N GLU A 177 2.75 -2.34 -13.38
CA GLU A 177 2.00 -2.50 -12.14
C GLU A 177 0.64 -1.80 -12.25
N VAL A 178 -0.37 -2.42 -11.70
CA VAL A 178 -1.68 -1.83 -11.38
C VAL A 178 -1.77 -1.84 -9.87
N ASP A 179 -1.96 -0.68 -9.24
CA ASP A 179 -1.88 -0.57 -7.79
C ASP A 179 -2.78 -1.59 -7.12
N PHE A 180 -4.05 -1.71 -7.58
CA PHE A 180 -4.97 -2.67 -6.98
C PHE A 180 -5.84 -3.42 -7.98
N VAL A 181 -5.99 -4.72 -7.72
CA VAL A 181 -7.03 -5.61 -8.25
C VAL A 181 -7.98 -5.93 -7.11
N CYS A 182 -9.17 -5.38 -7.16
CA CYS A 182 -10.15 -5.50 -6.08
C CYS A 182 -11.26 -6.47 -6.49
N ASN A 183 -11.46 -7.54 -5.72
CA ASN A 183 -12.44 -8.59 -6.01
C ASN A 183 -13.46 -8.71 -4.87
N LEU A 184 -14.76 -8.73 -5.21
CA LEU A 184 -15.86 -9.03 -4.28
C LEU A 184 -16.99 -9.76 -5.00
N GLY A 185 -17.08 -11.07 -4.80
CA GLY A 185 -18.01 -11.91 -5.55
C GLY A 185 -17.73 -11.85 -7.06
N SER A 186 -18.72 -11.43 -7.85
CA SER A 186 -18.60 -11.24 -9.31
C SER A 186 -18.03 -9.86 -9.71
N ARG A 187 -17.89 -8.94 -8.77
CA ARG A 187 -17.37 -7.59 -9.02
C ARG A 187 -15.84 -7.60 -9.00
N ARG A 188 -15.25 -6.95 -10.00
CA ARG A 188 -13.81 -6.70 -10.07
C ARG A 188 -13.57 -5.27 -10.53
N TYR A 189 -12.61 -4.62 -9.87
CA TYR A 189 -12.14 -3.29 -10.23
C TYR A 189 -10.62 -3.29 -10.32
N TYR A 190 -10.10 -2.49 -11.24
CA TYR A 190 -8.68 -2.16 -11.36
C TYR A 190 -8.50 -0.70 -10.99
N LEU A 191 -7.71 -0.44 -9.95
CA LEU A 191 -7.52 0.90 -9.44
C LEU A 191 -6.06 1.32 -9.59
N GLN A 192 -5.88 2.59 -9.97
CA GLN A 192 -4.61 3.28 -9.98
C GLN A 192 -4.74 4.52 -9.10
N SER A 193 -3.77 4.78 -8.24
CA SER A 193 -3.72 5.90 -7.30
C SER A 193 -2.66 6.90 -7.76
N ALA A 194 -3.06 8.14 -8.04
CA ALA A 194 -2.16 9.20 -8.50
C ALA A 194 -2.40 10.48 -7.71
N TYR A 195 -1.57 10.77 -6.70
CA TYR A 195 -1.77 11.92 -5.82
C TYR A 195 -1.76 13.25 -6.57
N ARG A 196 -0.80 13.43 -7.51
CA ARG A 196 -0.71 14.62 -8.37
C ARG A 196 -0.60 14.22 -9.83
N LEU A 197 -1.39 14.89 -10.64
CA LEU A 197 -1.37 14.77 -12.11
C LEU A 197 -1.12 16.16 -12.69
N PRO A 198 0.13 16.61 -12.75
CA PRO A 198 0.47 17.96 -13.16
C PRO A 198 0.12 18.25 -14.63
N ASP A 199 0.09 17.21 -15.46
CA ASP A 199 -0.13 17.31 -16.90
C ASP A 199 -0.77 16.06 -17.50
N GLU A 200 -1.10 16.13 -18.78
CA GLU A 200 -1.72 15.03 -19.54
C GLU A 200 -0.74 13.87 -19.74
N GLU A 201 0.56 14.14 -19.88
CA GLU A 201 1.57 13.09 -20.04
C GLU A 201 1.62 12.18 -18.82
N LYS A 202 1.62 12.77 -17.62
CA LYS A 202 1.58 12.02 -16.35
C LYS A 202 0.29 11.22 -16.22
N MET A 203 -0.86 11.81 -16.64
CA MET A 203 -2.13 11.10 -16.67
C MET A 203 -2.08 9.88 -17.59
N GLN A 204 -1.51 10.00 -18.79
CA GLN A 204 -1.37 8.88 -19.73
C GLN A 204 -0.42 7.80 -19.18
N GLN A 205 0.62 8.21 -18.48
CA GLN A 205 1.53 7.28 -17.81
C GLN A 205 0.78 6.44 -16.76
N GLU A 206 -0.03 7.07 -15.90
CA GLU A 206 -0.83 6.37 -14.89
C GLU A 206 -1.88 5.43 -15.50
N LYS A 207 -2.48 5.82 -16.62
CA LYS A 207 -3.46 4.99 -17.34
C LYS A 207 -2.83 3.83 -18.10
N ARG A 208 -1.54 3.89 -18.40
CA ARG A 208 -0.87 2.93 -19.29
C ARG A 208 -1.08 1.47 -18.88
N SER A 209 -0.96 1.15 -17.60
CA SER A 209 -1.18 -0.20 -17.09
C SER A 209 -2.62 -0.66 -17.29
N LEU A 210 -3.59 0.20 -16.99
CA LEU A 210 -5.02 -0.06 -17.12
C LEU A 210 -5.44 -0.27 -18.58
N GLN A 211 -4.89 0.51 -19.51
CA GLN A 211 -5.15 0.38 -20.95
C GLN A 211 -4.68 -0.96 -21.55
N GLN A 212 -3.71 -1.60 -20.90
CA GLN A 212 -3.18 -2.91 -21.32
C GLN A 212 -4.02 -4.11 -20.84
N ILE A 213 -5.07 -3.86 -20.04
CA ILE A 213 -6.00 -4.89 -19.55
C ILE A 213 -7.13 -5.03 -20.58
N GLY A 214 -7.24 -6.23 -21.17
CA GLY A 214 -8.18 -6.49 -22.29
C GLY A 214 -9.57 -6.95 -21.87
N ASP A 215 -9.87 -7.03 -20.55
CA ASP A 215 -11.20 -7.40 -20.09
C ASP A 215 -12.12 -6.18 -19.89
N SER A 216 -13.40 -6.45 -19.64
CA SER A 216 -14.46 -5.43 -19.50
C SER A 216 -14.67 -4.93 -18.07
N PHE A 217 -13.87 -5.40 -17.11
CA PHE A 217 -13.99 -4.92 -15.73
C PHE A 217 -13.60 -3.44 -15.63
N LYS A 218 -14.21 -2.76 -14.67
CA LYS A 218 -14.05 -1.31 -14.53
C LYS A 218 -12.61 -0.96 -14.12
N LYS A 219 -12.09 0.07 -14.78
CA LYS A 219 -10.77 0.64 -14.60
C LYS A 219 -10.92 2.06 -14.06
N ILE A 220 -10.26 2.35 -12.94
CA ILE A 220 -10.47 3.60 -12.22
C ILE A 220 -9.12 4.22 -11.87
N VAL A 221 -8.97 5.52 -12.12
CA VAL A 221 -7.86 6.34 -11.63
C VAL A 221 -8.40 7.24 -10.53
N ILE A 222 -7.84 7.13 -9.34
CA ILE A 222 -8.17 7.97 -8.19
C ILE A 222 -7.09 9.05 -8.07
N VAL A 223 -7.49 10.32 -8.05
CA VAL A 223 -6.56 11.46 -7.97
C VAL A 223 -6.65 12.15 -6.62
N GLY A 224 -5.56 12.77 -6.16
CA GLY A 224 -5.48 13.44 -4.86
C GLY A 224 -6.33 14.71 -4.75
N GLU A 225 -6.66 15.34 -5.88
CA GLU A 225 -7.48 16.53 -5.95
C GLU A 225 -8.97 16.20 -5.94
N ARG A 226 -9.81 17.17 -5.58
CA ARG A 226 -11.26 17.04 -5.73
C ARG A 226 -11.62 17.01 -7.22
N MET A 227 -12.24 15.95 -7.65
CA MET A 227 -12.64 15.77 -9.02
C MET A 227 -13.96 15.00 -9.09
N LYS A 228 -14.98 15.59 -9.71
CA LYS A 228 -16.20 14.86 -10.04
C LYS A 228 -15.88 13.70 -10.96
N LEU A 229 -16.61 12.61 -10.79
CA LEU A 229 -16.49 11.44 -11.66
C LEU A 229 -16.62 11.85 -13.13
N ARG A 230 -15.67 11.42 -13.93
CA ARG A 230 -15.69 11.50 -15.40
C ARG A 230 -15.15 10.21 -15.99
N ARG A 231 -15.53 9.94 -17.24
CA ARG A 231 -15.05 8.78 -18.00
C ARG A 231 -14.37 9.29 -19.27
N ASP A 232 -13.24 8.71 -19.59
CA ASP A 232 -12.53 9.01 -20.83
C ASP A 232 -13.02 8.12 -22.00
N ASP A 233 -12.50 8.40 -23.20
CA ASP A 233 -12.86 7.69 -24.44
C ASP A 233 -12.49 6.20 -24.41
N ASN A 234 -11.57 5.79 -23.53
CA ASN A 234 -11.19 4.40 -23.31
C ASN A 234 -12.05 3.72 -22.22
N GLY A 235 -13.05 4.40 -21.70
CA GLY A 235 -13.92 3.92 -20.64
C GLY A 235 -13.29 3.91 -19.24
N ILE A 236 -12.10 4.48 -19.06
CA ILE A 236 -11.45 4.59 -17.75
C ILE A 236 -12.14 5.70 -16.95
N VAL A 237 -12.59 5.33 -15.77
CA VAL A 237 -13.22 6.27 -14.83
C VAL A 237 -12.13 7.04 -14.07
N GLN A 238 -12.35 8.32 -13.86
CA GLN A 238 -11.49 9.19 -13.06
C GLN A 238 -12.35 9.86 -12.00
N MET A 239 -11.84 9.91 -10.75
CA MET A 239 -12.52 10.60 -9.65
C MET A 239 -11.50 11.07 -8.60
N GLY A 240 -11.88 12.07 -7.81
CA GLY A 240 -11.06 12.54 -6.70
C GLY A 240 -11.10 11.59 -5.52
N ILE A 241 -10.05 11.62 -4.69
CA ILE A 241 -9.97 10.81 -3.46
C ILE A 241 -11.12 11.16 -2.48
N TYR A 242 -11.53 12.43 -2.42
CA TYR A 242 -12.64 12.84 -1.57
C TYR A 242 -13.95 12.20 -2.01
N GLU A 243 -14.25 12.25 -3.30
CA GLU A 243 -15.42 11.65 -3.92
C GLU A 243 -15.42 10.13 -3.71
N PHE A 244 -14.26 9.49 -3.92
CA PHE A 244 -14.07 8.07 -3.69
C PHE A 244 -14.38 7.66 -2.25
N LEU A 245 -13.90 8.41 -1.26
CA LEU A 245 -14.09 8.09 0.17
C LEU A 245 -15.50 8.41 0.67
N THR A 246 -16.17 9.45 0.09
CA THR A 246 -17.46 9.94 0.60
C THR A 246 -18.64 9.23 -0.03
N TYR A 247 -18.56 8.88 -1.31
CA TYR A 247 -19.68 8.34 -2.10
C TYR A 247 -19.33 6.92 -2.58
N SER A 248 -19.68 5.93 -1.74
CA SER A 248 -19.35 4.52 -2.01
C SER A 248 -19.92 3.98 -3.32
N GLU A 249 -21.08 4.51 -3.75
CA GLU A 249 -21.78 4.15 -4.99
C GLU A 249 -21.05 4.60 -6.26
N LEU A 250 -20.18 5.61 -6.19
CA LEU A 250 -19.45 6.09 -7.37
C LEU A 250 -18.50 5.07 -7.97
N ILE A 251 -18.07 4.08 -7.20
CA ILE A 251 -17.24 3.01 -7.74
C ILE A 251 -18.02 2.13 -8.72
N ASP A 252 -19.34 2.06 -8.58
CA ASP A 252 -20.25 1.29 -9.44
C ASP A 252 -20.85 2.12 -10.58
N ALA A 253 -20.76 3.47 -10.53
CA ALA A 253 -21.32 4.42 -11.49
C ALA A 253 -20.73 4.37 -12.93
#